data_d764fc4e69630bc4acc4c15fe6372094
#
_entry.id   d764fc4e69630bc4acc4c15fe6372094
#
_cell.length_a   1.000
_cell.length_b   1.000
_cell.length_c   1.000
_cell.angle_alpha   90.00
_cell.angle_beta   90.00
_cell.angle_gamma   90.00
#
_symmetry.space_group_name_H-M   'P 1'
#
loop_
_entity.id
_entity.type
_entity.pdbx_description
1 polymer ?
#
loop_
_entity_poly.entity_id
_entity_poly.type
_entity_poly.pdbx_seq_one_letter_code
_entity_poly.pdbx_strand_id
1 'polypeptide(L)'
;MKKIVYPIIFLLIIVIIGVFLWRVLISPQYSLKKLEDAMEENNVTAFNKYVDLDATVDGIIEQTWNFYTSGETTGSRWSEIRNEIGSSLLSVVKPNIKEMVKKEVLGFISTGQWPGSSPDNQNGISELVMNLIRDKIDPSQWDRQSINYTKIAGDTAYIGLTYYDESNKTNFIVEVKMRDMSGYWQVIEISNIADILNIFQNIDDI
;
A
#
# COMPACT_ATOMS: atom_id res chain seq x y z
N MET A 1 56.00 -14.09 -11.17
CA MET A 1 54.76 -13.42 -11.59
C MET A 1 53.49 -14.11 -11.04
N LYS A 2 53.41 -15.43 -10.82
CA LYS A 2 52.18 -16.11 -10.31
C LYS A 2 51.79 -15.75 -8.89
N LYS A 3 52.72 -15.35 -7.99
CA LYS A 3 52.42 -15.05 -6.57
C LYS A 3 51.63 -13.75 -6.33
N ILE A 4 51.58 -12.81 -7.30
CA ILE A 4 50.91 -11.51 -7.18
C ILE A 4 49.47 -11.60 -7.74
N VAL A 5 49.18 -12.56 -8.59
CA VAL A 5 47.88 -12.71 -9.26
C VAL A 5 46.75 -13.12 -8.27
N TYR A 6 47.07 -14.02 -7.33
CA TYR A 6 46.08 -14.50 -6.36
C TYR A 6 45.49 -13.42 -5.44
N PRO A 7 46.31 -12.53 -4.83
CA PRO A 7 45.79 -11.46 -4.00
C PRO A 7 44.94 -10.44 -4.80
N ILE A 8 45.28 -10.20 -6.07
CA ILE A 8 44.52 -9.31 -6.94
C ILE A 8 43.13 -9.92 -7.25
N ILE A 9 43.07 -11.20 -7.59
CA ILE A 9 41.80 -11.92 -7.83
C ILE A 9 40.97 -11.92 -6.57
N PHE A 10 41.56 -12.17 -5.40
CA PHE A 10 40.85 -12.16 -4.12
C PHE A 10 40.26 -10.78 -3.81
N LEU A 11 41.02 -9.71 -4.03
CA LEU A 11 40.51 -8.32 -3.87
C LEU A 11 39.35 -8.01 -4.81
N LEU A 12 39.46 -8.44 -6.08
CA LEU A 12 38.40 -8.27 -7.08
C LEU A 12 37.09 -8.98 -6.65
N ILE A 13 37.21 -10.20 -6.12
CA ILE A 13 36.03 -10.95 -5.59
C ILE A 13 35.39 -10.19 -4.44
N ILE A 14 36.17 -9.65 -3.50
CA ILE A 14 35.63 -8.86 -2.37
C ILE A 14 34.87 -7.63 -2.88
N VAL A 15 35.44 -6.91 -3.85
CA VAL A 15 34.77 -5.72 -4.44
C VAL A 15 33.50 -6.10 -5.13
N ILE A 16 33.44 -7.18 -5.92
CA ILE A 16 32.24 -7.67 -6.59
C ILE A 16 31.17 -8.05 -5.57
N ILE A 17 31.53 -8.79 -4.52
CA ILE A 17 30.61 -9.14 -3.44
C ILE A 17 30.09 -7.88 -2.74
N GLY A 18 30.96 -6.92 -2.43
CA GLY A 18 30.57 -5.65 -1.81
C GLY A 18 29.58 -4.85 -2.63
N VAL A 19 29.84 -4.72 -3.94
CA VAL A 19 28.90 -4.04 -4.87
C VAL A 19 27.57 -4.80 -5.00
N PHE A 20 27.62 -6.13 -5.04
CA PHE A 20 26.42 -6.95 -5.10
C PHE A 20 25.56 -6.79 -3.83
N LEU A 21 26.18 -6.92 -2.66
CA LEU A 21 25.49 -6.73 -1.38
C LEU A 21 24.90 -5.31 -1.27
N TRP A 22 25.65 -4.30 -1.67
CA TRP A 22 25.16 -2.93 -1.67
C TRP A 22 23.91 -2.77 -2.56
N ARG A 23 23.92 -3.30 -3.79
CA ARG A 23 22.76 -3.27 -4.67
C ARG A 23 21.55 -3.99 -4.10
N VAL A 24 21.74 -5.09 -3.40
CA VAL A 24 20.63 -5.80 -2.72
C VAL A 24 20.04 -4.95 -1.60
N LEU A 25 20.90 -4.35 -0.76
CA LEU A 25 20.49 -3.57 0.40
C LEU A 25 19.76 -2.25 0.05
N ILE A 26 19.96 -1.74 -1.17
CA ILE A 26 19.23 -0.55 -1.67
C ILE A 26 18.12 -0.89 -2.67
N SER A 27 17.71 -2.15 -2.75
CA SER A 27 16.65 -2.58 -3.66
C SER A 27 15.25 -2.22 -3.13
N PRO A 28 14.25 -2.06 -4.03
CA PRO A 28 12.86 -1.85 -3.62
C PRO A 28 12.33 -3.00 -2.77
N GLN A 29 12.69 -4.24 -3.10
CA GLN A 29 12.28 -5.43 -2.36
C GLN A 29 12.84 -5.44 -0.92
N TYR A 30 14.11 -5.01 -0.75
CA TYR A 30 14.70 -4.90 0.58
C TYR A 30 14.00 -3.83 1.42
N SER A 31 13.67 -2.68 0.82
CA SER A 31 12.91 -1.63 1.50
C SER A 31 11.51 -2.07 1.88
N LEU A 32 10.85 -2.85 1.01
CA LEU A 32 9.56 -3.46 1.31
C LEU A 32 9.66 -4.44 2.49
N LYS A 33 10.71 -5.29 2.52
CA LYS A 33 10.95 -6.17 3.67
C LYS A 33 11.17 -5.36 4.95
N LYS A 34 11.89 -4.24 4.89
CA LYS A 34 12.08 -3.35 6.04
C LYS A 34 10.78 -2.68 6.49
N LEU A 35 9.87 -2.41 5.57
CA LEU A 35 8.52 -1.96 5.90
C LEU A 35 7.74 -3.04 6.66
N GLU A 36 7.80 -4.29 6.21
CA GLU A 36 7.19 -5.44 6.90
C GLU A 36 7.76 -5.61 8.31
N ASP A 37 9.11 -5.63 8.43
CA ASP A 37 9.79 -5.69 9.73
C ASP A 37 9.27 -4.56 10.66
N ALA A 38 9.10 -3.33 10.14
CA ALA A 38 8.60 -2.19 10.91
C ALA A 38 7.14 -2.37 11.37
N MET A 39 6.30 -3.00 10.55
CA MET A 39 4.91 -3.31 10.92
C MET A 39 4.86 -4.40 12.00
N GLU A 40 5.63 -5.47 11.86
CA GLU A 40 5.72 -6.55 12.84
C GLU A 40 6.26 -6.08 14.21
N GLU A 41 7.21 -5.14 14.18
CA GLU A 41 7.83 -4.54 15.38
C GLU A 41 7.00 -3.39 15.98
N ASN A 42 5.87 -3.04 15.43
CA ASN A 42 5.06 -1.87 15.79
C ASN A 42 5.87 -0.54 15.78
N ASN A 43 6.81 -0.44 14.85
CA ASN A 43 7.75 0.69 14.77
C ASN A 43 7.25 1.77 13.80
N VAL A 44 6.44 2.69 14.32
CA VAL A 44 5.87 3.81 13.56
C VAL A 44 6.95 4.68 12.89
N THR A 45 8.11 4.87 13.53
CA THR A 45 9.19 5.68 12.96
C THR A 45 9.80 5.01 11.72
N ALA A 46 10.07 3.72 11.81
CA ALA A 46 10.57 2.94 10.68
C ALA A 46 9.51 2.83 9.57
N PHE A 47 8.23 2.62 9.92
CA PHE A 47 7.13 2.63 8.98
C PHE A 47 7.08 3.93 8.16
N ASN A 48 7.07 5.10 8.80
CA ASN A 48 7.04 6.41 8.13
C ASN A 48 8.28 6.68 7.26
N LYS A 49 9.40 6.01 7.52
CA LYS A 49 10.56 6.07 6.64
C LYS A 49 10.28 5.40 5.29
N TYR A 50 9.61 4.24 5.32
CA TYR A 50 9.38 3.43 4.13
C TYR A 50 8.03 3.67 3.44
N VAL A 51 7.14 4.47 4.05
CA VAL A 51 5.83 4.85 3.50
C VAL A 51 5.65 6.37 3.56
N ASP A 52 5.38 6.98 2.43
CA ASP A 52 4.79 8.31 2.36
C ASP A 52 3.28 8.16 2.57
N LEU A 53 2.88 8.19 3.85
CA LEU A 53 1.49 7.92 4.21
C LEU A 53 0.53 8.96 3.62
N ASP A 54 0.98 10.21 3.49
CA ASP A 54 0.18 11.28 2.89
C ASP A 54 -0.13 11.01 1.42
N ALA A 55 0.90 10.68 0.63
CA ALA A 55 0.75 10.38 -0.79
C ALA A 55 -0.04 9.09 -1.01
N THR A 56 0.24 8.05 -0.21
CA THR A 56 -0.43 6.74 -0.33
C THR A 56 -1.92 6.84 -0.02
N VAL A 57 -2.30 7.54 1.05
CA VAL A 57 -3.72 7.72 1.43
C VAL A 57 -4.45 8.61 0.42
N ASP A 58 -3.81 9.67 -0.08
CA ASP A 58 -4.38 10.50 -1.14
C ASP A 58 -4.70 9.69 -2.39
N GLY A 59 -3.77 8.81 -2.80
CA GLY A 59 -3.95 7.92 -3.96
C GLY A 59 -5.10 6.93 -3.76
N ILE A 60 -5.20 6.32 -2.57
CA ILE A 60 -6.29 5.38 -2.24
C ILE A 60 -7.65 6.09 -2.32
N ILE A 61 -7.78 7.26 -1.68
CA ILE A 61 -9.04 8.02 -1.68
C ILE A 61 -9.43 8.41 -3.12
N GLU A 62 -8.48 8.89 -3.91
CA GLU A 62 -8.74 9.35 -5.28
C GLU A 62 -9.13 8.20 -6.20
N GLN A 63 -8.40 7.08 -6.17
CA GLN A 63 -8.74 5.89 -6.98
C GLN A 63 -10.09 5.30 -6.58
N THR A 64 -10.37 5.20 -5.27
CA THR A 64 -11.65 4.73 -4.76
C THR A 64 -12.80 5.65 -5.19
N TRP A 65 -12.62 6.96 -5.07
CA TRP A 65 -13.61 7.92 -5.52
C TRP A 65 -13.89 7.82 -7.02
N ASN A 66 -12.83 7.80 -7.83
CA ASN A 66 -12.94 7.68 -9.28
C ASN A 66 -13.66 6.39 -9.68
N PHE A 67 -13.34 5.28 -9.02
CA PHE A 67 -14.00 4.00 -9.26
C PHE A 67 -15.52 4.07 -9.05
N TYR A 68 -15.94 4.60 -7.93
CA TYR A 68 -17.39 4.67 -7.62
C TYR A 68 -18.13 5.80 -8.33
N THR A 69 -17.44 6.81 -8.87
CA THR A 69 -18.06 7.90 -9.60
C THR A 69 -18.06 7.73 -11.11
N SER A 70 -17.26 6.83 -11.67
CA SER A 70 -17.15 6.58 -13.13
C SER A 70 -18.39 5.94 -13.78
N GLY A 71 -19.41 5.57 -13.01
CA GLY A 71 -20.73 5.26 -13.55
C GLY A 71 -21.03 3.79 -13.87
N GLU A 72 -20.07 2.88 -13.70
CA GLU A 72 -20.28 1.44 -13.95
C GLU A 72 -20.93 0.68 -12.79
N THR A 73 -21.05 1.31 -11.61
CA THR A 73 -21.67 0.71 -10.43
C THR A 73 -23.13 1.11 -10.31
N THR A 74 -24.01 0.35 -10.95
CA THR A 74 -25.47 0.52 -10.82
C THR A 74 -25.98 -0.11 -9.53
N GLY A 75 -26.64 0.69 -8.70
CA GLY A 75 -27.51 0.18 -7.61
C GLY A 75 -26.93 0.20 -6.20
N SER A 76 -25.78 0.78 -5.96
CA SER A 76 -25.15 0.81 -4.62
C SER A 76 -25.46 2.10 -3.85
N ARG A 77 -25.30 2.06 -2.51
CA ARG A 77 -25.26 3.25 -1.61
C ARG A 77 -24.37 4.38 -2.15
N TRP A 78 -23.41 4.06 -3.01
CA TRP A 78 -22.53 5.02 -3.66
C TRP A 78 -23.26 5.92 -4.67
N SER A 79 -24.33 5.45 -5.32
CA SER A 79 -25.15 6.31 -6.19
C SER A 79 -25.89 7.38 -5.39
N GLU A 80 -26.29 7.06 -4.17
CA GLU A 80 -26.91 8.02 -3.24
C GLU A 80 -25.88 9.02 -2.75
N ILE A 81 -24.71 8.56 -2.31
CA ILE A 81 -23.58 9.40 -1.88
C ILE A 81 -23.13 10.33 -3.01
N ARG A 82 -23.03 9.82 -4.26
CA ARG A 82 -22.68 10.64 -5.43
C ARG A 82 -23.70 11.76 -5.66
N ASN A 83 -24.98 11.45 -5.56
CA ASN A 83 -26.06 12.41 -5.79
C ASN A 83 -26.14 13.45 -4.66
N GLU A 84 -25.86 13.07 -3.42
CA GLU A 84 -25.88 13.96 -2.26
C GLU A 84 -24.62 14.80 -2.13
N ILE A 85 -23.44 14.22 -2.46
CA ILE A 85 -22.15 14.86 -2.18
C ILE A 85 -21.70 15.72 -3.36
N GLY A 86 -21.91 15.30 -4.61
CA GLY A 86 -21.37 15.99 -5.78
C GLY A 86 -19.84 16.15 -5.74
N SER A 87 -19.22 16.43 -6.88
CA SER A 87 -17.75 16.58 -7.00
C SER A 87 -17.15 17.73 -6.16
N SER A 88 -17.95 18.74 -5.85
CA SER A 88 -17.53 19.91 -5.06
C SER A 88 -17.39 19.63 -3.56
N LEU A 89 -18.09 18.62 -3.04
CA LEU A 89 -17.98 18.26 -1.63
C LEU A 89 -16.77 17.35 -1.32
N LEU A 90 -16.26 16.62 -2.30
CA LEU A 90 -15.08 15.81 -2.11
C LEU A 90 -13.89 16.66 -1.64
N SER A 91 -13.70 17.85 -2.19
CA SER A 91 -12.60 18.74 -1.79
C SER A 91 -12.71 19.19 -0.32
N VAL A 92 -13.91 19.22 0.25
CA VAL A 92 -14.17 19.59 1.65
C VAL A 92 -14.02 18.38 2.58
N VAL A 93 -14.43 17.20 2.13
CA VAL A 93 -14.47 15.98 2.94
C VAL A 93 -13.14 15.21 2.89
N LYS A 94 -12.42 15.25 1.75
CA LYS A 94 -11.16 14.54 1.54
C LYS A 94 -10.13 14.79 2.64
N PRO A 95 -9.87 16.01 3.15
CA PRO A 95 -8.92 16.22 4.23
C PRO A 95 -9.29 15.48 5.52
N ASN A 96 -10.58 15.45 5.87
CA ASN A 96 -11.06 14.77 7.07
C ASN A 96 -10.93 13.25 6.95
N ILE A 97 -11.29 12.69 5.78
CA ILE A 97 -11.11 11.26 5.49
C ILE A 97 -9.64 10.90 5.56
N LYS A 98 -8.76 11.71 4.96
CA LYS A 98 -7.32 11.50 4.97
C LYS A 98 -6.76 11.41 6.39
N GLU A 99 -7.08 12.38 7.25
CA GLU A 99 -6.61 12.39 8.63
C GLU A 99 -7.16 11.19 9.43
N MET A 100 -8.39 10.80 9.17
CA MET A 100 -9.01 9.63 9.80
C MET A 100 -8.30 8.34 9.39
N VAL A 101 -8.09 8.11 8.09
CA VAL A 101 -7.36 6.94 7.57
C VAL A 101 -5.93 6.89 8.11
N LYS A 102 -5.22 8.01 8.10
CA LYS A 102 -3.87 8.10 8.67
C LYS A 102 -3.84 7.71 10.13
N LYS A 103 -4.78 8.26 10.93
CA LYS A 103 -4.88 7.93 12.36
C LYS A 103 -5.12 6.44 12.59
N GLU A 104 -5.98 5.82 11.79
CA GLU A 104 -6.24 4.39 11.90
C GLU A 104 -5.04 3.53 11.50
N VAL A 105 -4.39 3.86 10.38
CA VAL A 105 -3.18 3.16 9.94
C VAL A 105 -2.08 3.27 11.00
N LEU A 106 -1.80 4.47 11.51
CA LEU A 106 -0.79 4.66 12.54
C LEU A 106 -1.18 3.99 13.86
N GLY A 107 -2.47 3.97 14.20
CA GLY A 107 -3.00 3.22 15.33
C GLY A 107 -2.75 1.73 15.18
N PHE A 108 -3.06 1.16 14.01
CA PHE A 108 -2.76 -0.24 13.69
C PHE A 108 -1.26 -0.54 13.79
N ILE A 109 -0.42 0.28 13.17
CA ILE A 109 1.05 0.08 13.22
C ILE A 109 1.56 0.13 14.66
N SER A 110 1.02 1.01 15.51
CA SER A 110 1.51 1.15 16.89
C SER A 110 1.05 0.05 17.84
N THR A 111 -0.07 -0.61 17.56
CA THR A 111 -0.71 -1.56 18.48
C THR A 111 -0.82 -2.99 17.93
N GLY A 112 -0.64 -3.16 16.62
CA GLY A 112 -0.91 -4.42 15.93
C GLY A 112 -2.41 -4.77 15.84
N GLN A 113 -3.29 -3.85 16.23
CA GLN A 113 -4.74 -4.05 16.21
C GLN A 113 -5.43 -2.88 15.51
N TRP A 114 -6.43 -3.19 14.67
CA TRP A 114 -7.26 -2.14 14.09
C TRP A 114 -7.97 -1.40 15.22
N PRO A 115 -7.88 -0.06 15.27
CA PRO A 115 -8.66 0.72 16.21
C PRO A 115 -10.13 0.38 16.00
N GLY A 116 -10.76 -0.15 17.04
CA GLY A 116 -12.21 -0.37 17.00
C GLY A 116 -12.92 0.96 16.73
N SER A 117 -14.05 0.92 16.05
CA SER A 117 -14.89 2.09 15.78
C SER A 117 -15.05 2.89 17.05
N SER A 118 -14.35 4.01 17.17
CA SER A 118 -14.55 4.91 18.29
C SER A 118 -15.94 5.51 18.18
N PRO A 119 -16.83 5.39 19.17
CA PRO A 119 -18.19 5.92 19.13
C PRO A 119 -18.25 7.44 19.00
N ASP A 120 -17.11 8.12 19.14
CA ASP A 120 -17.04 9.59 19.32
C ASP A 120 -17.11 10.40 18.01
N ASN A 121 -17.07 9.76 16.83
CA ASN A 121 -17.17 10.46 15.54
C ASN A 121 -18.37 9.99 14.72
N GLN A 122 -19.56 10.01 15.30
CA GLN A 122 -20.84 9.68 14.62
C GLN A 122 -21.33 10.81 13.70
N ASN A 123 -20.49 11.39 12.87
CA ASN A 123 -20.97 12.42 11.96
C ASN A 123 -20.54 12.17 10.51
N GLY A 124 -21.48 11.61 9.75
CA GLY A 124 -21.63 11.89 8.34
C GLY A 124 -20.81 11.01 7.41
N ILE A 125 -20.51 11.59 6.27
CA ILE A 125 -19.94 11.02 5.05
C ILE A 125 -18.59 10.32 5.28
N SER A 126 -17.75 10.85 6.17
CA SER A 126 -16.43 10.28 6.47
C SER A 126 -16.54 8.87 7.06
N GLU A 127 -17.51 8.65 7.95
CA GLU A 127 -17.75 7.33 8.55
C GLU A 127 -18.37 6.36 7.53
N LEU A 128 -19.26 6.83 6.67
CA LEU A 128 -19.80 6.04 5.57
C LEU A 128 -18.69 5.54 4.64
N VAL A 129 -17.77 6.42 4.25
CA VAL A 129 -16.61 6.07 3.40
C VAL A 129 -15.69 5.08 4.11
N MET A 130 -15.41 5.30 5.40
CA MET A 130 -14.56 4.40 6.18
C MET A 130 -15.21 3.02 6.38
N ASN A 131 -16.49 2.95 6.65
CA ASN A 131 -17.20 1.68 6.76
C ASN A 131 -17.20 0.92 5.43
N LEU A 132 -17.37 1.61 4.31
CA LEU A 132 -17.28 1.00 2.99
C LEU A 132 -15.87 0.48 2.67
N ILE A 133 -14.82 1.21 3.08
CA ILE A 133 -13.45 0.74 2.95
C ILE A 133 -13.23 -0.49 3.83
N ARG A 134 -13.64 -0.47 5.09
CA ARG A 134 -13.49 -1.60 6.03
C ARG A 134 -14.28 -2.83 5.58
N ASP A 135 -15.54 -2.64 5.14
CA ASP A 135 -16.40 -3.75 4.71
C ASP A 135 -15.88 -4.46 3.45
N LYS A 136 -15.14 -3.73 2.59
CA LYS A 136 -14.64 -4.25 1.32
C LYS A 136 -13.16 -4.58 1.34
N ILE A 137 -12.39 -3.93 2.21
CA ILE A 137 -10.95 -4.09 2.31
C ILE A 137 -10.61 -4.42 3.76
N ASP A 138 -10.67 -5.71 4.12
CA ASP A 138 -10.17 -6.19 5.41
C ASP A 138 -8.80 -6.88 5.23
N PRO A 139 -7.69 -6.15 5.40
CA PRO A 139 -6.36 -6.73 5.22
C PRO A 139 -6.04 -7.85 6.22
N SER A 140 -6.81 -8.00 7.29
CA SER A 140 -6.61 -9.07 8.28
C SER A 140 -6.91 -10.46 7.73
N GLN A 141 -7.68 -10.53 6.64
CA GLN A 141 -8.04 -11.75 5.92
C GLN A 141 -7.08 -12.07 4.76
N TRP A 142 -6.07 -11.22 4.54
CA TRP A 142 -5.18 -11.33 3.40
C TRP A 142 -3.85 -11.95 3.80
N ASP A 143 -3.53 -13.09 3.22
CA ASP A 143 -2.24 -13.73 3.38
C ASP A 143 -1.33 -13.41 2.18
N ARG A 144 -0.19 -12.76 2.44
CA ARG A 144 0.79 -12.45 1.40
C ARG A 144 1.54 -13.71 0.98
N GLN A 145 1.35 -14.11 -0.26
CA GLN A 145 1.95 -15.31 -0.82
C GLN A 145 3.37 -15.07 -1.39
N SER A 146 3.54 -14.04 -2.23
CA SER A 146 4.80 -13.81 -2.94
C SER A 146 4.91 -12.43 -3.56
N ILE A 147 6.13 -12.08 -3.97
CA ILE A 147 6.37 -11.00 -4.94
C ILE A 147 6.16 -11.59 -6.32
N ASN A 148 5.17 -11.08 -7.05
CA ASN A 148 4.84 -11.52 -8.41
C ASN A 148 5.82 -10.93 -9.43
N TYR A 149 6.09 -9.63 -9.35
CA TYR A 149 7.05 -8.94 -10.21
C TYR A 149 7.64 -7.71 -9.52
N THR A 150 8.77 -7.26 -10.09
CA THR A 150 9.36 -5.94 -9.79
C THR A 150 9.79 -5.30 -11.10
N LYS A 151 9.33 -4.08 -11.37
CA LYS A 151 9.71 -3.25 -12.51
C LYS A 151 10.31 -1.96 -12.01
N ILE A 152 11.51 -1.60 -12.46
CA ILE A 152 12.19 -0.37 -12.10
C ILE A 152 12.30 0.50 -13.35
N ALA A 153 11.87 1.76 -13.24
CA ALA A 153 11.90 2.76 -14.30
C ALA A 153 12.42 4.08 -13.73
N GLY A 154 13.71 4.31 -13.88
CA GLY A 154 14.38 5.49 -13.31
C GLY A 154 14.36 5.47 -11.78
N ASP A 155 13.77 6.48 -11.18
CA ASP A 155 13.60 6.67 -9.73
C ASP A 155 12.31 6.06 -9.18
N THR A 156 11.58 5.32 -10.01
CA THR A 156 10.30 4.71 -9.65
C THR A 156 10.38 3.19 -9.80
N ALA A 157 9.80 2.46 -8.85
CA ALA A 157 9.62 1.02 -8.91
C ALA A 157 8.16 0.62 -8.69
N TYR A 158 7.72 -0.43 -9.39
CA TYR A 158 6.42 -1.07 -9.21
C TYR A 158 6.65 -2.51 -8.77
N ILE A 159 6.04 -2.89 -7.65
CA ILE A 159 6.11 -4.24 -7.10
C ILE A 159 4.71 -4.80 -7.03
N GLY A 160 4.45 -5.89 -7.75
CA GLY A 160 3.22 -6.67 -7.63
C GLY A 160 3.36 -7.70 -6.52
N LEU A 161 2.50 -7.61 -5.51
CA LEU A 161 2.41 -8.52 -4.37
C LEU A 161 1.18 -9.39 -4.55
N THR A 162 1.34 -10.70 -4.57
CA THR A 162 0.21 -11.63 -4.60
C THR A 162 -0.28 -11.87 -3.19
N TYR A 163 -1.56 -11.65 -2.99
CA TYR A 163 -2.30 -11.95 -1.77
C TYR A 163 -3.35 -13.02 -2.03
N TYR A 164 -3.64 -13.81 -1.02
CA TYR A 164 -4.76 -14.71 -0.96
C TYR A 164 -5.78 -14.19 0.06
N ASP A 165 -7.02 -14.06 -0.36
CA ASP A 165 -8.14 -13.69 0.51
C ASP A 165 -8.84 -14.96 0.99
N GLU A 166 -8.75 -15.22 2.29
CA GLU A 166 -9.35 -16.41 2.95
C GLU A 166 -10.88 -16.38 2.88
N SER A 167 -11.50 -15.20 2.97
CA SER A 167 -12.95 -15.05 2.99
C SER A 167 -13.55 -15.37 1.63
N ASN A 168 -12.93 -14.87 0.57
CA ASN A 168 -13.42 -14.99 -0.81
C ASN A 168 -12.72 -16.09 -1.60
N LYS A 169 -11.72 -16.78 -1.01
CA LYS A 169 -10.92 -17.86 -1.62
C LYS A 169 -10.35 -17.48 -2.99
N THR A 170 -9.88 -16.26 -3.11
CA THR A 170 -9.35 -15.72 -4.35
C THR A 170 -7.94 -15.14 -4.19
N ASN A 171 -7.15 -15.22 -5.27
CA ASN A 171 -5.86 -14.53 -5.34
C ASN A 171 -6.03 -13.22 -6.06
N PHE A 172 -5.35 -12.18 -5.57
CA PHE A 172 -5.27 -10.89 -6.24
C PHE A 172 -3.88 -10.28 -6.09
N ILE A 173 -3.59 -9.27 -6.90
CA ILE A 173 -2.31 -8.57 -6.87
C ILE A 173 -2.54 -7.16 -6.34
N VAL A 174 -1.74 -6.78 -5.34
CA VAL A 174 -1.59 -5.39 -4.90
C VAL A 174 -0.33 -4.84 -5.57
N GLU A 175 -0.47 -3.82 -6.41
CA GLU A 175 0.67 -3.15 -7.03
C GLU A 175 1.08 -1.94 -6.19
N VAL A 176 2.29 -2.03 -5.63
CA VAL A 176 2.89 -0.97 -4.81
C VAL A 176 3.87 -0.18 -5.67
N LYS A 177 3.65 1.13 -5.76
CA LYS A 177 4.57 2.07 -6.40
C LYS A 177 5.48 2.69 -5.36
N MET A 178 6.78 2.67 -5.64
CA MET A 178 7.82 3.16 -4.75
C MET A 178 8.69 4.19 -5.46
N ARG A 179 9.24 5.14 -4.69
CA ARG A 179 10.20 6.15 -5.13
C ARG A 179 11.57 5.92 -4.51
N ASP A 180 12.63 6.07 -5.30
CA ASP A 180 14.02 6.03 -4.83
C ASP A 180 14.35 7.26 -3.98
N MET A 181 14.79 7.03 -2.75
CA MET A 181 15.20 8.05 -1.79
C MET A 181 16.74 8.09 -1.64
N SER A 182 17.48 7.68 -2.68
CA SER A 182 18.97 7.67 -2.72
C SER A 182 19.62 6.82 -1.63
N GLY A 183 19.02 5.69 -1.31
CA GLY A 183 19.58 4.73 -0.34
C GLY A 183 18.55 3.77 0.24
N TYR A 184 17.30 4.03 -0.03
CA TYR A 184 16.16 3.16 0.25
C TYR A 184 14.99 3.55 -0.67
N TRP A 185 13.96 2.71 -0.73
CA TRP A 185 12.75 3.00 -1.49
C TRP A 185 11.59 3.26 -0.53
N GLN A 186 10.75 4.23 -0.91
CA GLN A 186 9.58 4.62 -0.13
C GLN A 186 8.31 4.37 -0.93
N VAL A 187 7.34 3.69 -0.34
CA VAL A 187 6.00 3.52 -0.89
C VAL A 187 5.33 4.88 -0.97
N ILE A 188 4.79 5.20 -2.15
CA ILE A 188 4.08 6.45 -2.42
C ILE A 188 2.66 6.24 -2.92
N GLU A 189 2.30 5.01 -3.32
CA GLU A 189 1.00 4.72 -3.91
C GLU A 189 0.73 3.20 -3.92
N ILE A 190 -0.53 2.80 -3.77
CA ILE A 190 -1.06 1.53 -4.24
C ILE A 190 -1.75 1.83 -5.57
N SER A 191 -1.19 1.34 -6.69
CA SER A 191 -1.54 1.86 -8.02
C SER A 191 -2.72 1.17 -8.69
N ASN A 192 -3.27 0.12 -8.09
CA ASN A 192 -4.35 -0.68 -8.68
C ASN A 192 -5.56 -0.89 -7.75
N ILE A 193 -5.91 0.09 -6.95
CA ILE A 193 -7.08 0.04 -6.04
C ILE A 193 -8.37 -0.27 -6.81
N ALA A 194 -8.55 0.33 -7.99
CA ALA A 194 -9.73 0.09 -8.82
C ALA A 194 -9.87 -1.38 -9.24
N ASP A 195 -8.76 -2.04 -9.59
CA ASP A 195 -8.78 -3.48 -9.95
C ASP A 195 -9.13 -4.35 -8.74
N ILE A 196 -8.60 -4.00 -7.57
CA ILE A 196 -8.89 -4.70 -6.31
C ILE A 196 -10.38 -4.57 -5.97
N LEU A 197 -10.93 -3.36 -6.06
CA LEU A 197 -12.35 -3.11 -5.81
C LEU A 197 -13.25 -3.86 -6.80
N ASN A 198 -12.88 -3.95 -8.09
CA ASN A 198 -13.59 -4.73 -9.09
C ASN A 198 -13.65 -6.22 -8.73
N ILE A 199 -12.56 -6.79 -8.25
CA ILE A 199 -12.51 -8.20 -7.83
C ILE A 199 -13.53 -8.44 -6.72
N PHE A 200 -13.55 -7.59 -5.69
CA PHE A 200 -14.45 -7.76 -4.55
C PHE A 200 -15.92 -7.44 -4.86
N GLN A 201 -16.21 -6.53 -5.80
CA GLN A 201 -17.60 -6.31 -6.26
C GLN A 201 -18.17 -7.52 -6.99
N ASN A 202 -17.41 -8.14 -7.88
CA ASN A 202 -17.88 -9.29 -8.66
C ASN A 202 -18.13 -10.55 -7.81
N ILE A 203 -17.61 -10.61 -6.60
CA ILE A 203 -17.83 -11.72 -5.67
C ILE A 203 -19.18 -11.59 -4.96
N ASP A 204 -19.61 -10.38 -4.64
CA ASP A 204 -20.91 -10.11 -3.98
C ASP A 204 -22.13 -10.36 -4.89
N ASP A 205 -21.93 -10.45 -6.21
CA ASP A 205 -22.99 -10.66 -7.21
C ASP A 205 -23.21 -12.16 -7.56
N ILE A 206 -22.50 -13.10 -6.91
CA ILE A 206 -22.60 -14.56 -7.08
C ILE A 206 -23.34 -15.18 -5.88
#